data_aec82731047361a3ca2e1bdea548f26b
#
_entry.id   aec82731047361a3ca2e1bdea548f26b
#
_cell.length_a   1.000
_cell.length_b   1.000
_cell.length_c   1.000
_cell.angle_alpha   90.00
_cell.angle_beta   90.00
_cell.angle_gamma   90.00
#
_symmetry.space_group_name_H-M   'P 1'
#
loop_
_entity.id
_entity.type
_entity.pdbx_description
1 polymer ?
#
loop_
_entity_poly.entity_id
_entity_poly.type
_entity_poly.pdbx_seq_one_letter_code
_entity_poly.pdbx_strand_id
1 'polypeptide(L)'
;MTTSPDSDHPLFDMDAPVSPTPVERLLALAGLYAQHNDRIDLWLHGRADLGPDAYAASARHLERATYGCITTVQKQRLPVTEPVASAVVRLKQIAHLTSGATRYLSTAQPVVPDADAKRGVPGPRRRLARCFQLARDLTALAAPAIIDSATCIAHRLPADAHSSSPATPGIDSARRDVLVEVARGHVTAFQTMQMAYVQATRVDSGTLRDLEAEHLVRREPDSAPSPYHGGAPYDRVRLTALGITALSTAIHRPTRIGPSAARPALAPAPTPARTRAHR
;
A
#
# COMPACT_ATOMS: atom_id res chain seq x y z
N MET A 1 -21.46 -62.39 -3.38
CA MET A 1 -20.91 -61.45 -2.36
C MET A 1 -20.23 -60.30 -3.11
N THR A 2 -20.96 -59.25 -3.37
CA THR A 2 -20.49 -58.06 -4.09
C THR A 2 -20.32 -56.95 -3.06
N THR A 3 -19.06 -56.65 -2.72
CA THR A 3 -18.70 -55.49 -1.89
C THR A 3 -18.69 -54.27 -2.78
N SER A 4 -19.65 -53.36 -2.54
CA SER A 4 -19.61 -51.98 -3.08
C SER A 4 -18.41 -51.22 -2.48
N PRO A 5 -17.62 -50.51 -3.29
CA PRO A 5 -16.63 -49.58 -2.75
C PRO A 5 -17.38 -48.32 -2.30
N ASP A 6 -17.34 -48.10 -1.00
CA ASP A 6 -17.80 -46.88 -0.35
C ASP A 6 -16.85 -45.74 -0.78
N SER A 7 -17.31 -44.90 -1.71
CA SER A 7 -16.57 -43.74 -2.18
C SER A 7 -16.93 -42.55 -1.29
N ASP A 8 -16.45 -42.56 -0.06
CA ASP A 8 -16.43 -41.38 0.80
C ASP A 8 -15.28 -40.43 0.37
N HIS A 9 -15.36 -39.91 -0.85
CA HIS A 9 -14.60 -38.73 -1.22
C HIS A 9 -15.42 -37.51 -0.81
N PRO A 10 -14.89 -36.65 0.09
CA PRO A 10 -15.58 -35.41 0.38
C PRO A 10 -15.71 -34.61 -0.92
N LEU A 11 -16.93 -34.28 -1.29
CA LEU A 11 -17.30 -33.55 -2.52
C LEU A 11 -16.70 -32.14 -2.58
N PHE A 12 -16.11 -31.64 -1.48
CA PHE A 12 -15.47 -30.34 -1.38
C PHE A 12 -14.18 -30.47 -0.56
N ASP A 13 -13.07 -30.10 -1.16
CA ASP A 13 -11.81 -29.90 -0.45
C ASP A 13 -11.91 -28.60 0.36
N MET A 14 -12.39 -28.70 1.61
CA MET A 14 -12.60 -27.58 2.53
C MET A 14 -11.30 -26.91 2.97
N ASP A 15 -10.15 -27.54 2.69
CA ASP A 15 -8.81 -27.06 3.08
C ASP A 15 -8.02 -26.42 1.91
N ALA A 16 -8.60 -26.31 0.73
CA ALA A 16 -7.93 -25.63 -0.37
C ALA A 16 -7.71 -24.15 -0.01
N PRO A 17 -6.46 -23.67 -0.01
CA PRO A 17 -6.17 -22.28 0.34
C PRO A 17 -6.92 -21.35 -0.62
N VAL A 18 -7.80 -20.52 -0.07
CA VAL A 18 -8.58 -19.55 -0.85
C VAL A 18 -7.61 -18.63 -1.60
N SER A 19 -7.66 -18.66 -2.92
CA SER A 19 -6.78 -17.80 -3.74
C SER A 19 -7.09 -16.32 -3.46
N PRO A 20 -6.06 -15.48 -3.21
CA PRO A 20 -6.28 -14.09 -2.88
C PRO A 20 -7.00 -13.34 -4.02
N THR A 21 -7.92 -12.49 -3.65
CA THR A 21 -8.70 -11.65 -4.58
C THR A 21 -7.79 -10.67 -5.34
N PRO A 22 -8.23 -10.11 -6.47
CA PRO A 22 -7.47 -9.08 -7.19
C PRO A 22 -7.11 -7.87 -6.31
N VAL A 23 -8.03 -7.47 -5.40
CA VAL A 23 -7.81 -6.36 -4.48
C VAL A 23 -6.75 -6.72 -3.44
N GLU A 24 -6.83 -7.88 -2.82
CA GLU A 24 -5.83 -8.35 -1.87
C GLU A 24 -4.44 -8.45 -2.49
N ARG A 25 -4.34 -8.92 -3.75
CA ARG A 25 -3.07 -8.94 -4.49
C ARG A 25 -2.50 -7.54 -4.72
N LEU A 26 -3.34 -6.57 -5.03
CA LEU A 26 -2.93 -5.17 -5.19
C LEU A 26 -2.49 -4.57 -3.84
N LEU A 27 -3.20 -4.83 -2.75
CA LEU A 27 -2.80 -4.38 -1.42
C LEU A 27 -1.45 -4.98 -0.99
N ALA A 28 -1.25 -6.28 -1.22
CA ALA A 28 0.02 -6.95 -0.98
C ALA A 28 1.16 -6.33 -1.84
N LEU A 29 0.89 -6.06 -3.12
CA LEU A 29 1.84 -5.43 -4.03
C LEU A 29 2.26 -4.03 -3.54
N ALA A 30 1.31 -3.22 -3.08
CA ALA A 30 1.62 -1.90 -2.49
C ALA A 30 2.58 -2.02 -1.30
N GLY A 31 2.37 -3.00 -0.41
CA GLY A 31 3.26 -3.31 0.70
C GLY A 31 4.68 -3.68 0.25
N LEU A 32 4.82 -4.46 -0.84
CA LEU A 32 6.11 -4.81 -1.41
C LEU A 32 6.85 -3.59 -1.98
N TYR A 33 6.14 -2.65 -2.64
CA TYR A 33 6.74 -1.39 -3.12
C TYR A 33 7.19 -0.51 -1.95
N ALA A 34 6.37 -0.36 -0.92
CA ALA A 34 6.76 0.37 0.27
C ALA A 34 8.02 -0.23 0.92
N GLN A 35 8.08 -1.56 1.04
CA GLN A 35 9.26 -2.25 1.59
C GLN A 35 10.52 -2.06 0.72
N HIS A 36 10.38 -2.13 -0.59
CA HIS A 36 11.50 -1.90 -1.52
C HIS A 36 12.04 -0.48 -1.37
N ASN A 37 11.16 0.51 -1.31
CA ASN A 37 11.52 1.91 -1.16
C ASN A 37 12.20 2.18 0.19
N ASP A 38 11.67 1.64 1.29
CA ASP A 38 12.30 1.76 2.62
C ASP A 38 13.72 1.20 2.62
N ARG A 39 13.96 0.05 1.99
CA ARG A 39 15.29 -0.55 1.88
C ARG A 39 16.26 0.33 1.09
N ILE A 40 15.81 0.95 -0.01
CA ILE A 40 16.63 1.90 -0.77
C ILE A 40 16.94 3.12 0.10
N ASP A 41 15.95 3.67 0.79
CA ASP A 41 16.13 4.82 1.67
C ASP A 41 17.12 4.50 2.81
N LEU A 42 17.02 3.33 3.44
CA LEU A 42 18.00 2.87 4.45
C LEU A 42 19.40 2.74 3.87
N TRP A 43 19.54 2.22 2.66
CA TRP A 43 20.85 2.14 1.98
C TRP A 43 21.43 3.54 1.71
N LEU A 44 20.64 4.49 1.23
CA LEU A 44 21.03 5.87 1.00
C LEU A 44 21.50 6.56 2.29
N HIS A 45 20.95 6.18 3.44
CA HIS A 45 21.36 6.65 4.77
C HIS A 45 22.53 5.85 5.38
N GLY A 46 23.10 4.88 4.64
CA GLY A 46 24.22 4.06 5.12
C GLY A 46 23.86 3.06 6.21
N ARG A 47 22.58 2.62 6.25
CA ARG A 47 22.04 1.71 7.27
C ARG A 47 21.74 0.30 6.75
N ALA A 48 22.08 0.01 5.50
CA ALA A 48 21.87 -1.31 4.90
C ALA A 48 23.09 -1.76 4.12
N ASP A 49 23.45 -3.02 4.26
CA ASP A 49 24.67 -3.63 3.69
C ASP A 49 24.40 -4.52 2.46
N LEU A 50 23.15 -4.57 1.96
CA LEU A 50 22.81 -5.38 0.79
C LEU A 50 23.49 -4.82 -0.47
N GLY A 51 24.05 -5.70 -1.29
CA GLY A 51 24.63 -5.33 -2.56
C GLY A 51 23.58 -4.87 -3.60
N PRO A 52 23.99 -4.10 -4.64
CA PRO A 52 23.09 -3.58 -5.68
C PRO A 52 22.24 -4.65 -6.36
N ASP A 53 22.78 -5.86 -6.52
CA ASP A 53 22.09 -6.98 -7.17
C ASP A 53 20.82 -7.42 -6.44
N ALA A 54 20.81 -7.34 -5.10
CA ALA A 54 19.62 -7.65 -4.29
C ALA A 54 18.48 -6.65 -4.56
N TYR A 55 18.82 -5.37 -4.73
CA TYR A 55 17.85 -4.33 -5.06
C TYR A 55 17.35 -4.46 -6.49
N ALA A 56 18.22 -4.79 -7.45
CA ALA A 56 17.83 -5.07 -8.83
C ALA A 56 16.92 -6.30 -8.91
N ALA A 57 17.21 -7.36 -8.16
CA ALA A 57 16.36 -8.55 -8.07
C ALA A 57 14.99 -8.21 -7.46
N SER A 58 14.96 -7.39 -6.41
CA SER A 58 13.72 -6.89 -5.80
C SER A 58 12.88 -6.10 -6.80
N ALA A 59 13.47 -5.16 -7.54
CA ALA A 59 12.77 -4.37 -8.55
C ALA A 59 12.21 -5.26 -9.69
N ARG A 60 12.97 -6.25 -10.18
CA ARG A 60 12.48 -7.24 -11.15
C ARG A 60 11.32 -8.08 -10.61
N HIS A 61 11.35 -8.41 -9.33
CA HIS A 61 10.22 -9.08 -8.69
C HIS A 61 8.97 -8.22 -8.68
N LEU A 62 9.09 -6.94 -8.30
CA LEU A 62 7.99 -5.97 -8.31
C LEU A 62 7.39 -5.78 -9.70
N GLU A 63 8.23 -5.66 -10.72
CA GLU A 63 7.79 -5.56 -12.11
C GLU A 63 6.92 -6.77 -12.51
N ARG A 64 7.41 -7.98 -12.28
CA ARG A 64 6.65 -9.22 -12.57
C ARG A 64 5.36 -9.32 -11.77
N ALA A 65 5.40 -8.98 -10.49
CA ALA A 65 4.23 -8.98 -9.62
C ALA A 65 3.17 -7.98 -10.12
N THR A 66 3.59 -6.79 -10.58
CA THR A 66 2.70 -5.79 -11.16
C THR A 66 2.00 -6.30 -12.42
N TYR A 67 2.73 -6.93 -13.34
CA TYR A 67 2.12 -7.56 -14.53
C TYR A 67 1.18 -8.71 -14.15
N GLY A 68 1.52 -9.49 -13.12
CA GLY A 68 0.64 -10.53 -12.57
C GLY A 68 -0.68 -9.96 -12.05
N CYS A 69 -0.63 -8.84 -11.34
CA CYS A 69 -1.84 -8.13 -10.88
C CYS A 69 -2.67 -7.60 -12.05
N ILE A 70 -2.05 -6.96 -13.07
CA ILE A 70 -2.74 -6.48 -14.27
C ILE A 70 -3.49 -7.64 -14.94
N THR A 71 -2.81 -8.77 -15.16
CA THR A 71 -3.41 -9.96 -15.76
C THR A 71 -4.58 -10.49 -14.94
N THR A 72 -4.45 -10.50 -13.60
CA THR A 72 -5.51 -10.94 -12.70
C THR A 72 -6.74 -10.04 -12.78
N VAL A 73 -6.55 -8.71 -12.82
CA VAL A 73 -7.65 -7.73 -12.97
C VAL A 73 -8.33 -7.90 -14.32
N GLN A 74 -7.57 -8.07 -15.40
CA GLN A 74 -8.14 -8.26 -16.75
C GLN A 74 -8.98 -9.55 -16.88
N LYS A 75 -8.58 -10.63 -16.19
CA LYS A 75 -9.32 -11.90 -16.16
C LYS A 75 -10.68 -11.79 -15.49
N GLN A 76 -10.91 -10.78 -14.64
CA GLN A 76 -12.20 -10.58 -13.96
C GLN A 76 -13.33 -10.10 -14.89
N ARG A 77 -13.02 -9.82 -16.18
CA ARG A 77 -14.03 -9.34 -17.18
C ARG A 77 -14.87 -8.18 -16.64
N LEU A 78 -14.24 -7.30 -15.86
CA LEU A 78 -14.93 -6.13 -15.32
C LEU A 78 -15.47 -5.26 -16.45
N PRO A 79 -16.63 -4.58 -16.24
CA PRO A 79 -17.12 -3.63 -17.23
C PRO A 79 -16.05 -2.57 -17.51
N VAL A 80 -15.77 -2.31 -18.77
CA VAL A 80 -14.78 -1.31 -19.21
C VAL A 80 -15.36 0.07 -18.91
N THR A 81 -15.21 0.50 -17.67
CA THR A 81 -15.55 1.86 -17.23
C THR A 81 -14.28 2.70 -17.16
N GLU A 82 -14.41 4.01 -17.32
CA GLU A 82 -13.28 4.93 -17.24
C GLU A 82 -12.42 4.74 -15.99
N PRO A 83 -12.96 4.58 -14.75
CA PRO A 83 -12.14 4.33 -13.57
C PRO A 83 -11.31 3.03 -13.62
N VAL A 84 -11.89 1.94 -14.15
CA VAL A 84 -11.17 0.65 -14.29
C VAL A 84 -10.08 0.76 -15.36
N ALA A 85 -10.39 1.38 -16.50
CA ALA A 85 -9.40 1.61 -17.56
C ALA A 85 -8.25 2.48 -17.06
N SER A 86 -8.54 3.56 -16.34
CA SER A 86 -7.55 4.44 -15.71
C SER A 86 -6.68 3.69 -14.69
N ALA A 87 -7.27 2.83 -13.84
CA ALA A 87 -6.52 2.00 -12.90
C ALA A 87 -5.56 1.05 -13.62
N VAL A 88 -5.99 0.38 -14.69
CA VAL A 88 -5.13 -0.52 -15.48
C VAL A 88 -4.00 0.26 -16.17
N VAL A 89 -4.27 1.45 -16.72
CA VAL A 89 -3.24 2.32 -17.32
C VAL A 89 -2.21 2.71 -16.26
N ARG A 90 -2.64 3.11 -15.07
CA ARG A 90 -1.77 3.47 -13.94
C ARG A 90 -0.88 2.30 -13.53
N LEU A 91 -1.43 1.09 -13.43
CA LEU A 91 -0.63 -0.10 -13.13
C LEU A 91 0.41 -0.41 -14.22
N LYS A 92 0.08 -0.22 -15.51
CA LYS A 92 1.05 -0.34 -16.60
C LYS A 92 2.16 0.70 -16.52
N GLN A 93 1.83 1.95 -16.17
CA GLN A 93 2.82 3.00 -15.94
C GLN A 93 3.76 2.64 -14.78
N ILE A 94 3.22 2.11 -13.67
CA ILE A 94 4.04 1.63 -12.54
C ILE A 94 4.99 0.53 -13.00
N ALA A 95 4.52 -0.47 -13.75
CA ALA A 95 5.38 -1.53 -14.27
C ALA A 95 6.51 -0.96 -15.16
N HIS A 96 6.18 -0.01 -16.03
CA HIS A 96 7.18 0.65 -16.89
C HIS A 96 8.22 1.43 -16.09
N LEU A 97 7.80 2.21 -15.10
CA LEU A 97 8.72 2.94 -14.21
C LEU A 97 9.61 1.99 -13.40
N THR A 98 9.06 0.87 -12.94
CA THR A 98 9.79 -0.17 -12.21
C THR A 98 10.83 -0.85 -13.11
N SER A 99 10.53 -1.07 -14.40
CA SER A 99 11.53 -1.52 -15.37
C SER A 99 12.68 -0.53 -15.53
N GLY A 100 12.38 0.76 -15.52
CA GLY A 100 13.38 1.83 -15.46
C GLY A 100 14.25 1.74 -14.21
N ALA A 101 13.63 1.58 -13.03
CA ALA A 101 14.34 1.40 -11.76
C ALA A 101 15.25 0.17 -11.79
N THR A 102 14.77 -0.95 -12.32
CA THR A 102 15.57 -2.18 -12.50
C THR A 102 16.83 -1.90 -13.32
N ARG A 103 16.71 -1.16 -14.42
CA ARG A 103 17.87 -0.81 -15.26
C ARG A 103 18.89 0.03 -14.48
N TYR A 104 18.48 1.06 -13.76
CA TYR A 104 19.41 1.85 -12.95
C TYR A 104 20.11 1.00 -11.89
N LEU A 105 19.40 0.13 -11.19
CA LEU A 105 19.96 -0.74 -10.16
C LEU A 105 20.89 -1.81 -10.77
N SER A 106 20.58 -2.33 -11.95
CA SER A 106 21.47 -3.30 -12.65
C SER A 106 22.74 -2.67 -13.20
N THR A 107 22.72 -1.39 -13.60
CA THR A 107 23.92 -0.66 -14.04
C THR A 107 24.75 -0.14 -12.87
N ALA A 108 24.22 -0.21 -11.67
CA ALA A 108 24.88 0.20 -10.42
C ALA A 108 25.96 -0.79 -9.93
N GLN A 109 26.46 -1.69 -10.79
CA GLN A 109 27.49 -2.65 -10.43
C GLN A 109 28.76 -1.94 -9.93
N PRO A 110 29.50 -2.57 -8.98
CA PRO A 110 30.72 -1.98 -8.45
C PRO A 110 31.72 -1.82 -9.60
N VAL A 111 31.93 -0.58 -10.00
CA VAL A 111 33.07 -0.24 -10.87
C VAL A 111 34.30 -0.46 -10.01
N VAL A 112 35.18 -1.36 -10.49
CA VAL A 112 36.50 -1.61 -9.89
C VAL A 112 37.15 -0.25 -9.56
N PRO A 113 37.58 0.00 -8.32
CA PRO A 113 38.22 1.26 -7.98
C PRO A 113 39.54 1.32 -8.74
N ASP A 114 39.77 2.27 -9.65
CA ASP A 114 41.06 2.87 -9.67
C ASP A 114 41.47 3.88 -10.73
N ALA A 115 40.85 4.06 -11.85
CA ALA A 115 41.45 4.95 -12.86
C ALA A 115 40.90 6.41 -12.87
N ASP A 116 39.72 6.63 -12.32
CA ASP A 116 38.93 7.83 -12.58
C ASP A 116 39.00 8.91 -11.48
N ALA A 117 39.60 8.63 -10.32
CA ALA A 117 39.70 9.58 -9.21
C ALA A 117 40.50 10.85 -9.57
N LYS A 118 41.40 10.74 -10.56
CA LYS A 118 42.24 11.87 -11.01
C LYS A 118 41.58 12.79 -12.05
N ARG A 119 40.38 12.41 -12.56
CA ARG A 119 39.71 13.13 -13.68
C ARG A 119 38.50 13.96 -13.28
N GLY A 120 38.27 14.20 -11.99
CA GLY A 120 37.11 14.97 -11.53
C GLY A 120 35.78 14.27 -11.76
N VAL A 121 35.78 12.98 -12.15
CA VAL A 121 34.57 12.16 -12.30
C VAL A 121 34.02 11.80 -10.92
N PRO A 122 32.69 11.86 -10.68
CA PRO A 122 32.12 11.48 -9.40
C PRO A 122 32.58 10.08 -9.01
N GLY A 123 33.11 9.92 -7.78
CA GLY A 123 33.60 8.63 -7.29
C GLY A 123 32.53 7.53 -7.36
N PRO A 124 32.92 6.25 -7.41
CA PRO A 124 32.01 5.11 -7.60
C PRO A 124 30.80 5.14 -6.66
N ARG A 125 31.01 5.51 -5.40
CA ARG A 125 29.97 5.62 -4.39
C ARG A 125 28.91 6.68 -4.72
N ARG A 126 29.31 7.82 -5.29
CA ARG A 126 28.35 8.88 -5.70
C ARG A 126 27.53 8.44 -6.91
N ARG A 127 28.15 7.75 -7.88
CA ARG A 127 27.43 7.19 -9.03
C ARG A 127 26.40 6.15 -8.58
N LEU A 128 26.80 5.26 -7.68
CA LEU A 128 25.93 4.25 -7.09
C LEU A 128 24.76 4.91 -6.36
N ALA A 129 25.02 5.88 -5.46
CA ALA A 129 23.96 6.60 -4.74
C ALA A 129 22.97 7.29 -5.70
N ARG A 130 23.46 7.87 -6.81
CA ARG A 130 22.60 8.46 -7.83
C ARG A 130 21.69 7.42 -8.52
N CYS A 131 22.19 6.23 -8.82
CA CYS A 131 21.38 5.16 -9.38
C CYS A 131 20.28 4.71 -8.41
N PHE A 132 20.60 4.59 -7.12
CA PHE A 132 19.63 4.29 -6.07
C PHE A 132 18.58 5.39 -5.92
N GLN A 133 19.00 6.66 -5.92
CA GLN A 133 18.06 7.78 -5.87
C GLN A 133 17.11 7.79 -7.06
N LEU A 134 17.61 7.61 -8.29
CA LEU A 134 16.76 7.53 -9.48
C LEU A 134 15.79 6.35 -9.43
N ALA A 135 16.24 5.18 -8.97
CA ALA A 135 15.38 4.01 -8.80
C ALA A 135 14.29 4.30 -7.75
N ARG A 136 14.65 4.94 -6.64
CA ARG A 136 13.72 5.37 -5.59
C ARG A 136 12.67 6.34 -6.11
N ASP A 137 13.09 7.34 -6.91
CA ASP A 137 12.18 8.34 -7.48
C ASP A 137 11.18 7.71 -8.45
N LEU A 138 11.62 6.74 -9.27
CA LEU A 138 10.76 6.00 -10.19
C LEU A 138 9.70 5.14 -9.49
N THR A 139 9.96 4.68 -8.27
CA THR A 139 9.05 3.81 -7.52
C THR A 139 8.33 4.54 -6.38
N ALA A 140 8.63 5.82 -6.15
CA ALA A 140 8.13 6.63 -5.03
C ALA A 140 6.60 6.61 -4.87
N LEU A 141 5.90 6.79 -5.97
CA LEU A 141 4.43 6.90 -5.98
C LEU A 141 3.72 5.56 -6.26
N ALA A 142 4.47 4.46 -6.37
CA ALA A 142 3.87 3.18 -6.75
C ALA A 142 2.86 2.67 -5.70
N ALA A 143 3.24 2.65 -4.42
CA ALA A 143 2.36 2.15 -3.36
C ALA A 143 1.03 2.93 -3.28
N PRO A 144 1.00 4.28 -3.13
CA PRO A 144 -0.26 5.01 -3.11
C PRO A 144 -1.07 4.84 -4.40
N ALA A 145 -0.44 4.84 -5.57
CA ALA A 145 -1.14 4.67 -6.84
C ALA A 145 -1.75 3.27 -7.02
N ILE A 146 -1.12 2.23 -6.45
CA ILE A 146 -1.68 0.87 -6.42
C ILE A 146 -2.90 0.83 -5.48
N ILE A 147 -2.84 1.46 -4.31
CA ILE A 147 -3.98 1.52 -3.38
C ILE A 147 -5.18 2.22 -4.02
N ASP A 148 -4.95 3.36 -4.69
CA ASP A 148 -6.01 4.05 -5.41
C ASP A 148 -6.60 3.19 -6.54
N SER A 149 -5.76 2.42 -7.24
CA SER A 149 -6.20 1.47 -8.27
C SER A 149 -6.99 0.31 -7.66
N ALA A 150 -6.56 -0.23 -6.51
CA ALA A 150 -7.28 -1.26 -5.78
C ALA A 150 -8.68 -0.79 -5.35
N THR A 151 -8.79 0.44 -4.87
CA THR A 151 -10.06 1.07 -4.50
C THR A 151 -11.00 1.21 -5.71
N CYS A 152 -10.48 1.70 -6.84
CA CYS A 152 -11.27 1.82 -8.08
C CYS A 152 -11.80 0.46 -8.57
N ILE A 153 -10.97 -0.58 -8.49
CA ILE A 153 -11.31 -1.95 -8.91
C ILE A 153 -12.30 -2.57 -7.94
N ALA A 154 -12.10 -2.42 -6.62
CA ALA A 154 -12.96 -2.94 -5.58
C ALA A 154 -14.42 -2.52 -5.78
N HIS A 155 -14.67 -1.25 -6.06
CA HIS A 155 -16.02 -0.73 -6.28
C HIS A 155 -16.73 -1.30 -7.51
N ARG A 156 -16.07 -2.08 -8.35
CA ARG A 156 -16.61 -2.67 -9.59
C ARG A 156 -16.65 -4.20 -9.58
N LEU A 157 -16.06 -4.82 -8.56
CA LEU A 157 -16.18 -6.26 -8.38
C LEU A 157 -17.58 -6.63 -7.87
N PRO A 158 -18.17 -7.73 -8.35
CA PRO A 158 -19.44 -8.22 -7.83
C PRO A 158 -19.33 -8.54 -6.33
N ALA A 159 -20.39 -8.26 -5.58
CA ALA A 159 -20.44 -8.50 -4.14
C ALA A 159 -20.25 -9.99 -3.77
N ASP A 160 -20.65 -10.90 -4.65
CA ASP A 160 -20.61 -12.35 -4.44
C ASP A 160 -19.18 -12.92 -4.43
N ALA A 161 -18.21 -12.20 -5.00
CA ALA A 161 -16.80 -12.63 -5.02
C ALA A 161 -16.15 -12.65 -3.62
N HIS A 162 -16.84 -12.20 -2.58
CA HIS A 162 -16.29 -11.98 -1.24
C HIS A 162 -17.04 -12.76 -0.13
N SER A 163 -18.06 -13.56 -0.50
CA SER A 163 -18.98 -14.20 0.47
C SER A 163 -18.37 -15.35 1.26
N SER A 164 -17.14 -15.74 1.00
CA SER A 164 -16.50 -16.92 1.62
C SER A 164 -15.65 -16.62 2.84
N SER A 165 -15.48 -15.35 3.23
CA SER A 165 -14.66 -15.02 4.40
C SER A 165 -15.51 -15.01 5.67
N PRO A 166 -15.06 -15.68 6.77
CA PRO A 166 -15.75 -15.61 8.06
C PRO A 166 -15.91 -14.14 8.47
N ALA A 167 -17.02 -13.84 9.16
CA ALA A 167 -17.41 -12.48 9.54
C ALA A 167 -16.25 -11.70 10.19
N THR A 168 -15.51 -10.98 9.37
CA THR A 168 -14.50 -10.04 9.87
C THR A 168 -15.24 -8.93 10.61
N PRO A 169 -14.86 -8.60 11.86
CA PRO A 169 -15.49 -7.52 12.60
C PRO A 169 -15.53 -6.27 11.75
N GLY A 170 -16.67 -5.58 11.73
CA GLY A 170 -16.87 -4.40 10.88
C GLY A 170 -15.84 -3.33 11.22
N ILE A 171 -14.93 -3.07 10.29
CA ILE A 171 -13.96 -1.99 10.42
C ILE A 171 -14.70 -0.67 10.22
N ASP A 172 -14.63 0.23 11.20
CA ASP A 172 -15.16 1.57 11.10
C ASP A 172 -14.34 2.45 10.13
N SER A 173 -14.84 3.65 9.81
CA SER A 173 -14.18 4.53 8.85
C SER A 173 -12.79 5.00 9.35
N ALA A 174 -12.64 5.26 10.64
CA ALA A 174 -11.37 5.74 11.20
C ALA A 174 -10.28 4.65 11.11
N ARG A 175 -10.60 3.42 11.51
CA ARG A 175 -9.70 2.27 11.39
C ARG A 175 -9.35 1.96 9.93
N ARG A 176 -10.33 2.03 9.02
CA ARG A 176 -10.10 1.87 7.59
C ARG A 176 -9.11 2.90 7.06
N ASP A 177 -9.27 4.18 7.44
CA ASP A 177 -8.40 5.24 6.98
C ASP A 177 -6.96 5.03 7.49
N VAL A 178 -6.78 4.56 8.74
CA VAL A 178 -5.46 4.17 9.26
C VAL A 178 -4.87 2.99 8.47
N LEU A 179 -5.66 1.95 8.18
CA LEU A 179 -5.19 0.80 7.39
C LEU A 179 -4.79 1.21 5.96
N VAL A 180 -5.49 2.16 5.35
CA VAL A 180 -5.11 2.73 4.04
C VAL A 180 -3.76 3.44 4.12
N GLU A 181 -3.51 4.25 5.15
CA GLU A 181 -2.22 4.92 5.33
C GLU A 181 -1.08 3.93 5.61
N VAL A 182 -1.35 2.87 6.37
CA VAL A 182 -0.41 1.75 6.55
C VAL A 182 -0.11 1.07 5.22
N ALA A 183 -1.12 0.79 4.40
CA ALA A 183 -0.97 0.17 3.08
C ALA A 183 -0.16 1.04 2.10
N ARG A 184 -0.29 2.37 2.20
CA ARG A 184 0.51 3.35 1.45
C ARG A 184 1.97 3.39 1.87
N GLY A 185 2.31 2.81 3.03
CA GLY A 185 3.66 2.86 3.61
C GLY A 185 3.97 4.19 4.29
N HIS A 186 2.97 4.94 4.73
CA HIS A 186 3.16 6.26 5.35
C HIS A 186 3.32 6.20 6.87
N VAL A 187 2.98 5.07 7.51
CA VAL A 187 2.95 4.95 8.97
C VAL A 187 4.26 4.40 9.49
N THR A 188 4.91 5.16 10.37
CA THR A 188 6.07 4.73 11.15
C THR A 188 5.78 4.86 12.64
N ALA A 189 6.38 4.00 13.44
CA ALA A 189 6.32 4.06 14.88
C ALA A 189 7.72 4.32 15.45
N PHE A 190 7.79 5.11 16.51
CA PHE A 190 9.04 5.37 17.23
C PHE A 190 8.91 4.87 18.67
N GLN A 191 9.85 4.02 19.09
CA GLN A 191 9.73 3.31 20.37
C GLN A 191 9.67 4.23 21.58
N THR A 192 10.36 5.38 21.56
CA THR A 192 10.51 6.24 22.76
C THR A 192 9.26 7.08 23.04
N MET A 193 8.41 7.35 22.06
CA MET A 193 7.27 8.27 22.25
C MET A 193 5.89 7.59 22.17
N GLN A 194 5.81 6.30 21.94
CA GLN A 194 4.54 5.57 21.71
C GLN A 194 3.63 6.23 20.68
N MET A 195 4.19 7.04 19.78
CA MET A 195 3.45 7.76 18.75
C MET A 195 3.70 7.12 17.39
N ALA A 196 2.63 6.92 16.64
CA ALA A 196 2.70 6.60 15.23
C ALA A 196 2.60 7.89 14.40
N TYR A 197 3.49 8.05 13.44
CA TYR A 197 3.48 9.19 12.54
C TYR A 197 3.17 8.73 11.12
N VAL A 198 2.29 9.47 10.46
CA VAL A 198 2.11 9.43 9.02
C VAL A 198 2.92 10.58 8.43
N GLN A 199 3.45 10.41 7.22
CA GLN A 199 4.31 11.40 6.56
C GLN A 199 3.68 12.81 6.47
N ALA A 200 2.34 12.90 6.51
CA ALA A 200 1.58 14.14 6.48
C ALA A 200 0.54 14.29 7.61
N THR A 201 0.21 13.23 8.35
CA THR A 201 -0.89 13.22 9.33
C THR A 201 -0.50 12.39 10.54
N ARG A 202 -1.01 12.78 11.71
CA ARG A 202 -0.80 12.03 12.95
C ARG A 202 -1.86 10.92 13.04
N VAL A 203 -1.41 9.68 13.14
CA VAL A 203 -2.28 8.53 13.43
C VAL A 203 -2.38 8.38 14.94
N ASP A 204 -3.61 8.16 15.45
CA ASP A 204 -3.81 7.91 16.87
C ASP A 204 -3.12 6.61 17.31
N SER A 205 -2.31 6.72 18.36
CA SER A 205 -1.54 5.59 18.88
C SER A 205 -2.40 4.51 19.54
N GLY A 206 -3.61 4.89 20.01
CA GLY A 206 -4.60 3.95 20.55
C GLY A 206 -5.13 3.07 19.44
N THR A 207 -5.63 3.67 18.37
CA THR A 207 -6.12 2.97 17.18
C THR A 207 -5.05 2.02 16.61
N LEU A 208 -3.79 2.46 16.56
CA LEU A 208 -2.71 1.60 16.06
C LEU A 208 -2.48 0.39 16.95
N ARG A 209 -2.47 0.56 18.28
CA ARG A 209 -2.35 -0.55 19.25
C ARG A 209 -3.50 -1.55 19.15
N ASP A 210 -4.73 -1.06 18.94
CA ASP A 210 -5.88 -1.94 18.75
C ASP A 210 -5.73 -2.77 17.47
N LEU A 211 -5.29 -2.16 16.36
CA LEU A 211 -5.04 -2.87 15.11
C LEU A 211 -3.88 -3.88 15.23
N GLU A 212 -2.87 -3.60 16.05
CA GLU A 212 -1.79 -4.55 16.39
C GLU A 212 -2.31 -5.71 17.23
N ALA A 213 -3.11 -5.42 18.26
CA ALA A 213 -3.71 -6.44 19.12
C ALA A 213 -4.65 -7.38 18.34
N GLU A 214 -5.34 -6.86 17.33
CA GLU A 214 -6.17 -7.65 16.42
C GLU A 214 -5.36 -8.33 15.29
N HIS A 215 -4.03 -8.22 15.30
CA HIS A 215 -3.13 -8.76 14.27
C HIS A 215 -3.42 -8.26 12.84
N LEU A 216 -4.05 -7.10 12.67
CA LEU A 216 -4.30 -6.49 11.36
C LEU A 216 -3.05 -5.78 10.82
N VAL A 217 -2.22 -5.27 11.71
CA VAL A 217 -0.94 -4.66 11.37
C VAL A 217 0.17 -5.27 12.23
N ARG A 218 1.41 -5.12 11.75
CA ARG A 218 2.62 -5.49 12.49
C ARG A 218 3.67 -4.40 12.36
N ARG A 219 4.51 -4.26 13.38
CA ARG A 219 5.73 -3.45 13.29
C ARG A 219 6.88 -4.28 12.72
N GLU A 220 7.62 -3.66 11.83
CA GLU A 220 8.89 -4.18 11.32
C GLU A 220 10.00 -3.28 11.88
N PRO A 221 10.80 -3.79 12.83
CA PRO A 221 11.79 -2.98 13.54
C PRO A 221 12.84 -2.42 12.58
N ASP A 222 13.31 -1.18 12.84
CA ASP A 222 14.41 -0.52 12.14
C ASP A 222 14.30 -0.53 10.61
N SER A 223 13.08 -0.61 10.07
CA SER A 223 12.83 -0.85 8.65
C SER A 223 12.45 0.40 7.85
N ALA A 224 12.39 1.56 8.50
CA ALA A 224 12.13 2.85 7.85
C ALA A 224 13.25 3.86 8.19
N PRO A 225 13.64 4.72 7.24
CA PRO A 225 14.63 5.74 7.52
C PRO A 225 14.11 6.76 8.53
N SER A 226 15.02 7.32 9.34
CA SER A 226 14.70 8.45 10.19
C SER A 226 14.35 9.67 9.33
N PRO A 227 13.34 10.47 9.69
CA PRO A 227 13.12 11.77 9.06
C PRO A 227 14.23 12.79 9.40
N TYR A 228 15.04 12.49 10.40
CA TYR A 228 16.17 13.34 10.81
C TYR A 228 17.49 12.78 10.27
N HIS A 229 18.30 13.65 9.72
CA HIS A 229 19.61 13.26 9.20
C HIS A 229 20.48 12.63 10.31
N GLY A 230 20.96 11.40 10.10
CA GLY A 230 21.75 10.66 11.08
C GLY A 230 20.97 10.06 12.25
N GLY A 231 19.65 10.24 12.32
CA GLY A 231 18.79 9.64 13.35
C GLY A 231 18.70 8.12 13.24
N ALA A 232 18.31 7.46 14.34
CA ALA A 232 18.06 6.02 14.35
C ALA A 232 16.88 5.68 13.40
N PRO A 233 16.91 4.51 12.72
CA PRO A 233 15.77 4.03 11.94
C PRO A 233 14.51 3.93 12.80
N TYR A 234 13.36 3.99 12.13
CA TYR A 234 12.04 3.83 12.74
C TYR A 234 11.46 2.47 12.37
N ASP A 235 10.52 2.00 13.18
CA ASP A 235 9.74 0.82 12.85
C ASP A 235 8.70 1.18 11.78
N ARG A 236 8.67 0.43 10.69
CA ARG A 236 7.59 0.56 9.71
C ARG A 236 6.41 -0.28 10.15
N VAL A 237 5.22 0.31 10.14
CA VAL A 237 3.97 -0.44 10.31
C VAL A 237 3.52 -0.99 8.97
N ARG A 238 3.18 -2.29 8.93
CA ARG A 238 2.75 -2.99 7.71
C ARG A 238 1.47 -3.79 7.96
N LEU A 239 0.67 -3.93 6.91
CA LEU A 239 -0.47 -4.85 6.95
C LEU A 239 0.02 -6.30 7.08
N THR A 240 -0.70 -7.09 7.87
CA THR A 240 -0.62 -8.55 7.87
C THR A 240 -1.51 -9.12 6.75
N ALA A 241 -1.47 -10.44 6.52
CA ALA A 241 -2.41 -11.09 5.63
C ALA A 241 -3.87 -10.84 6.07
N LEU A 242 -4.14 -10.92 7.38
CA LEU A 242 -5.47 -10.62 7.94
C LEU A 242 -5.85 -9.16 7.72
N GLY A 243 -4.91 -8.22 7.89
CA GLY A 243 -5.14 -6.80 7.63
C GLY A 243 -5.42 -6.50 6.15
N ILE A 244 -4.77 -7.21 5.23
CA ILE A 244 -5.03 -7.11 3.79
C ILE A 244 -6.47 -7.56 3.49
N THR A 245 -6.90 -8.71 3.99
CA THR A 245 -8.27 -9.21 3.81
C THR A 245 -9.30 -8.27 4.44
N ALA A 246 -9.04 -7.80 5.66
CA ALA A 246 -9.90 -6.87 6.36
C ALA A 246 -10.06 -5.53 5.61
N LEU A 247 -8.95 -4.95 5.12
CA LEU A 247 -8.98 -3.72 4.33
C LEU A 247 -9.66 -3.94 2.98
N SER A 248 -9.39 -5.07 2.28
CA SER A 248 -10.06 -5.43 1.04
C SER A 248 -11.58 -5.44 1.22
N THR A 249 -12.08 -6.07 2.29
CA THR A 249 -13.50 -6.11 2.64
C THR A 249 -14.06 -4.71 2.95
N ALA A 250 -13.31 -3.89 3.69
CA ALA A 250 -13.74 -2.54 4.07
C ALA A 250 -13.81 -1.57 2.89
N ILE A 251 -12.95 -1.75 1.87
CA ILE A 251 -12.99 -0.95 0.63
C ILE A 251 -14.21 -1.29 -0.21
N HIS A 252 -14.64 -2.56 -0.23
CA HIS A 252 -15.82 -3.00 -0.99
C HIS A 252 -17.14 -2.52 -0.40
N ARG A 253 -17.23 -2.39 0.92
CA ARG A 253 -18.46 -1.93 1.56
C ARG A 253 -18.62 -0.44 1.36
N PRO A 254 -19.67 0.05 0.66
CA PRO A 254 -19.96 1.47 0.65
C PRO A 254 -20.11 1.91 2.11
N THR A 255 -19.40 2.96 2.49
CA THR A 255 -19.57 3.56 3.80
C THR A 255 -21.06 3.90 3.92
N ARG A 256 -21.82 3.17 4.75
CA ARG A 256 -23.14 3.64 5.15
C ARG A 256 -22.85 4.98 5.83
N ILE A 257 -23.08 6.07 5.11
CA ILE A 257 -23.19 7.38 5.70
C ILE A 257 -24.35 7.22 6.68
N GLY A 258 -24.03 7.02 7.96
CA GLY A 258 -25.02 7.07 9.00
C GLY A 258 -25.81 8.36 8.79
N PRO A 259 -27.13 8.42 9.07
CA PRO A 259 -27.90 9.61 8.84
C PRO A 259 -27.14 10.74 9.50
N SER A 260 -26.56 11.60 8.66
CA SER A 260 -25.84 12.80 9.09
C SER A 260 -26.79 13.49 10.06
N ALA A 261 -26.38 13.61 11.33
CA ALA A 261 -27.18 14.28 12.34
C ALA A 261 -27.66 15.55 11.68
N ALA A 262 -28.97 15.65 11.49
CA ALA A 262 -29.61 16.71 10.74
C ALA A 262 -29.03 18.02 11.23
N ARG A 263 -28.31 18.70 10.37
CA ARG A 263 -27.75 20.03 10.64
C ARG A 263 -28.91 20.83 11.15
N PRO A 264 -28.89 21.36 12.41
CA PRO A 264 -30.02 22.09 12.93
C PRO A 264 -30.32 23.20 11.93
N ALA A 265 -31.57 23.23 11.45
CA ALA A 265 -32.04 24.22 10.51
C ALA A 265 -31.75 25.56 11.12
N LEU A 266 -30.89 26.37 10.49
CA LEU A 266 -30.68 27.76 10.87
C LEU A 266 -32.04 28.43 10.88
N ALA A 267 -32.48 28.89 12.06
CA ALA A 267 -33.69 29.66 12.19
C ALA A 267 -33.66 30.85 11.22
N PRO A 268 -34.74 31.11 10.48
CA PRO A 268 -34.79 32.25 9.57
C PRO A 268 -34.48 33.53 10.30
N ALA A 269 -33.54 34.32 9.77
CA ALA A 269 -33.17 35.63 10.32
C ALA A 269 -34.41 36.52 10.43
N PRO A 270 -34.58 37.27 11.54
CA PRO A 270 -35.72 38.18 11.72
C PRO A 270 -35.65 39.25 10.63
N THR A 271 -36.76 39.39 9.92
CA THR A 271 -36.99 40.43 8.91
C THR A 271 -36.86 41.82 9.53
N PRO A 272 -36.03 42.74 9.00
CA PRO A 272 -35.93 44.08 9.57
C PRO A 272 -37.26 44.84 9.41
N ALA A 273 -37.82 45.34 10.53
CA ALA A 273 -39.01 46.15 10.56
C ALA A 273 -38.79 47.45 9.75
N ARG A 274 -39.60 47.65 8.73
CA ARG A 274 -39.64 48.88 7.93
C ARG A 274 -40.09 50.04 8.86
N THR A 275 -39.19 50.91 9.26
CA THR A 275 -39.51 52.17 9.94
C THR A 275 -40.17 53.08 8.94
N ARG A 276 -41.47 53.33 9.17
CA ARG A 276 -42.29 54.28 8.39
C ARG A 276 -41.94 55.71 8.90
N ALA A 277 -41.26 56.47 8.06
CA ALA A 277 -41.06 57.91 8.30
C ALA A 277 -42.37 58.60 8.11
N HIS A 278 -42.86 59.28 9.19
CA HIS A 278 -43.90 60.26 9.11
C HIS A 278 -43.27 61.64 8.85
N ARG A 279 -43.84 62.28 7.83
CA ARG A 279 -43.74 63.72 7.59
C ARG A 279 -44.78 64.44 8.42
#